data_9309ef0a21cc2f6999f8c7d4626c997e
#
_entry.id   9309ef0a21cc2f6999f8c7d4626c997e
#
_cell.length_a   1.000
_cell.length_b   1.000
_cell.length_c   1.000
_cell.angle_alpha   90.00
_cell.angle_beta   90.00
_cell.angle_gamma   90.00
#
_symmetry.space_group_name_H-M   'P 1'
#
loop_
_entity.id
_entity.type
_entity.pdbx_description
1 polymer ?
#
loop_
_entity_poly.entity_id
_entity_poly.type
_entity_poly.pdbx_seq_one_letter_code
_entity_poly.pdbx_strand_id
1 'polypeptide(L)'
;MTGGSELAEISAGKVKELREQTGAGMMDCKKALSEANGDMTRAGEILREKGIAKASKRVGRAGSEGRVIAAVSEDGKHGGMVELNSETDFVAKTDDFAHVGTHLAQAALAHAPKSVEELLDLSVKGEKLRDKVTAAVAKMGEDLAVRRVTHLQAPASGFVASYIHAGGKIGTLVAIEAAIPVKPEARALAHNVCMHIAATSPASLSRDDLPKALVDAERRVLTAQAASEGKPPNIVEKMIEGRLTKFFKEVVLLEQGLVMDPDKTVGKAAQEAGARVVGFRRFQLGEAAEE
;
A
#
# COMPACT_ATOMS: atom_id res chain seq x y z
N MET A 1 64.92 -3.96 6.59
CA MET A 1 64.13 -3.17 5.63
C MET A 1 62.71 -3.26 6.08
N THR A 2 62.28 -2.27 6.85
CA THR A 2 60.94 -2.16 7.39
C THR A 2 60.11 -1.32 6.37
N GLY A 3 59.27 -2.04 5.60
CA GLY A 3 58.28 -1.38 4.72
C GLY A 3 57.13 -0.83 5.54
N GLY A 4 57.22 0.43 5.91
CA GLY A 4 56.06 1.17 6.45
C GLY A 4 55.02 1.31 5.34
N SER A 5 53.86 0.69 5.52
CA SER A 5 52.67 0.97 4.71
C SER A 5 52.25 2.42 4.97
N GLU A 6 52.55 3.30 4.03
CA GLU A 6 52.04 4.67 3.99
C GLU A 6 50.52 4.58 3.84
N LEU A 7 49.81 4.75 4.95
CA LEU A 7 48.36 4.91 4.92
C LEU A 7 48.03 6.17 4.10
N ALA A 8 47.50 5.98 2.90
CA ALA A 8 47.09 7.07 2.06
C ALA A 8 46.19 8.02 2.85
N GLU A 9 46.63 9.27 3.02
CA GLU A 9 45.85 10.31 3.73
C GLU A 9 44.54 10.58 2.98
N ILE A 10 43.44 10.14 3.59
CA ILE A 10 42.10 10.24 2.96
C ILE A 10 41.66 11.67 3.06
N SER A 11 41.68 12.38 1.92
CA SER A 11 41.24 13.77 1.85
C SER A 11 39.75 13.92 2.14
N ALA A 12 39.37 14.99 2.83
CA ALA A 12 37.97 15.35 3.08
C ALA A 12 37.16 15.49 1.78
N GLY A 13 37.81 15.84 0.66
CA GLY A 13 37.21 15.89 -0.67
C GLY A 13 36.74 14.53 -1.16
N LYS A 14 37.58 13.48 -1.07
CA LYS A 14 37.19 12.11 -1.44
C LYS A 14 36.06 11.58 -0.58
N VAL A 15 36.02 11.91 0.72
CA VAL A 15 34.93 11.51 1.62
C VAL A 15 33.62 12.15 1.21
N LYS A 16 33.66 13.45 0.85
CA LYS A 16 32.50 14.21 0.37
C LYS A 16 31.98 13.63 -0.95
N GLU A 17 32.87 13.39 -1.91
CA GLU A 17 32.54 12.81 -3.21
C GLU A 17 31.91 11.42 -3.08
N LEU A 18 32.49 10.53 -2.28
CA LEU A 18 31.93 9.19 -2.04
C LEU A 18 30.56 9.25 -1.37
N ARG A 19 30.37 10.22 -0.46
CA ARG A 19 29.07 10.48 0.15
C ARG A 19 28.01 10.96 -0.86
N GLU A 20 28.38 11.86 -1.76
CA GLU A 20 27.48 12.35 -2.82
C GLU A 20 27.09 11.22 -3.78
N GLN A 21 28.01 10.31 -4.11
CA GLN A 21 27.77 9.17 -4.99
C GLN A 21 26.94 8.08 -4.33
N THR A 22 27.14 7.80 -3.03
CA THR A 22 26.55 6.62 -2.37
C THR A 22 25.39 6.94 -1.42
N GLY A 23 25.28 8.19 -0.99
CA GLY A 23 24.35 8.62 0.06
C GLY A 23 24.67 8.10 1.46
N ALA A 24 25.78 7.37 1.65
CA ALA A 24 26.18 6.81 2.94
C ALA A 24 26.63 7.89 3.94
N GLY A 25 26.62 7.55 5.24
CA GLY A 25 27.08 8.47 6.29
C GLY A 25 28.56 8.84 6.14
N MET A 26 28.93 10.09 6.48
CA MET A 26 30.30 10.62 6.32
C MET A 26 31.36 9.73 6.99
N MET A 27 31.07 9.19 8.18
CA MET A 27 32.01 8.31 8.90
C MET A 27 32.12 6.93 8.27
N ASP A 28 31.04 6.41 7.67
CA ASP A 28 31.08 5.14 6.94
C ASP A 28 31.87 5.30 5.64
N CYS A 29 31.69 6.42 4.91
CA CYS A 29 32.51 6.75 3.74
C CYS A 29 34.01 6.86 4.08
N LYS A 30 34.35 7.55 5.18
CA LYS A 30 35.74 7.67 5.63
C LYS A 30 36.35 6.30 5.96
N LYS A 31 35.62 5.44 6.67
CA LYS A 31 36.07 4.08 7.01
C LYS A 31 36.24 3.22 5.76
N ALA A 32 35.27 3.26 4.84
CA ALA A 32 35.34 2.50 3.60
C ALA A 32 36.54 2.93 2.73
N LEU A 33 36.79 4.23 2.61
CA LEU A 33 37.99 4.76 1.92
C LEU A 33 39.28 4.31 2.59
N SER A 34 39.34 4.28 3.93
CA SER A 34 40.49 3.76 4.66
C SER A 34 40.76 2.28 4.35
N GLU A 35 39.70 1.48 4.36
CA GLU A 35 39.81 0.03 4.06
C GLU A 35 40.13 -0.22 2.58
N ALA A 36 39.74 0.67 1.69
CA ALA A 36 40.02 0.63 0.25
C ALA A 36 41.34 1.31 -0.13
N ASN A 37 42.16 1.75 0.83
CA ASN A 37 43.38 2.54 0.58
C ASN A 37 43.18 3.73 -0.35
N GLY A 38 42.02 4.41 -0.24
CA GLY A 38 41.67 5.58 -1.02
C GLY A 38 41.10 5.30 -2.42
N ASP A 39 40.85 4.04 -2.77
CA ASP A 39 40.16 3.66 -4.01
C ASP A 39 38.65 3.88 -3.87
N MET A 40 38.10 4.77 -4.71
CA MET A 40 36.69 5.18 -4.68
C MET A 40 35.75 4.04 -5.06
N THR A 41 36.12 3.22 -6.08
CA THR A 41 35.30 2.11 -6.57
C THR A 41 35.19 1.03 -5.51
N ARG A 42 36.34 0.61 -4.95
CA ARG A 42 36.40 -0.41 -3.89
C ARG A 42 35.72 0.09 -2.60
N ALA A 43 35.85 1.37 -2.26
CA ALA A 43 35.15 1.96 -1.12
C ALA A 43 33.62 1.93 -1.31
N GLY A 44 33.13 2.18 -2.53
CA GLY A 44 31.72 2.03 -2.88
C GLY A 44 31.22 0.59 -2.72
N GLU A 45 31.98 -0.40 -3.17
CA GLU A 45 31.67 -1.83 -2.97
C GLU A 45 31.63 -2.20 -1.48
N ILE A 46 32.61 -1.77 -0.69
CA ILE A 46 32.65 -1.99 0.77
C ILE A 46 31.42 -1.38 1.46
N LEU A 47 31.01 -0.17 1.05
CA LEU A 47 29.81 0.46 1.58
C LEU A 47 28.56 -0.34 1.23
N ARG A 48 28.48 -0.86 0.01
CA ARG A 48 27.36 -1.69 -0.45
C ARG A 48 27.32 -3.02 0.33
N GLU A 49 28.42 -3.73 0.47
CA GLU A 49 28.54 -4.95 1.26
C GLU A 49 28.13 -4.73 2.73
N LYS A 50 28.64 -3.66 3.36
CA LYS A 50 28.31 -3.30 4.75
C LYS A 50 26.87 -2.82 4.90
N GLY A 51 26.35 -2.12 3.89
CA GLY A 51 24.95 -1.70 3.84
C GLY A 51 24.01 -2.91 3.87
N ILE A 52 24.28 -3.92 3.04
CA ILE A 52 23.53 -5.18 3.02
C ILE A 52 23.59 -5.88 4.39
N ALA A 53 24.78 -5.96 5.00
CA ALA A 53 24.95 -6.58 6.31
C ALA A 53 24.24 -5.84 7.44
N LYS A 54 24.19 -4.49 7.39
CA LYS A 54 23.42 -3.67 8.34
C LYS A 54 21.90 -3.81 8.11
N ALA A 55 21.46 -3.83 6.85
CA ALA A 55 20.06 -4.02 6.50
C ALA A 55 19.55 -5.38 7.00
N SER A 56 20.33 -6.46 6.78
CA SER A 56 19.96 -7.81 7.25
C SER A 56 19.77 -7.90 8.78
N LYS A 57 20.52 -7.09 9.56
CA LYS A 57 20.36 -7.01 11.02
C LYS A 57 19.13 -6.21 11.48
N ARG A 58 18.48 -5.49 10.58
CA ARG A 58 17.31 -4.64 10.86
C ARG A 58 15.99 -5.28 10.45
N VAL A 59 16.05 -6.32 9.61
CA VAL A 59 14.85 -7.03 9.14
C VAL A 59 13.94 -7.39 10.30
N GLY A 60 12.66 -7.04 10.18
CA GLY A 60 11.64 -7.27 11.19
C GLY A 60 11.47 -6.16 12.22
N ARG A 61 12.18 -5.02 12.08
CA ARG A 61 12.01 -3.83 12.94
C ARG A 61 10.98 -2.84 12.40
N ALA A 62 10.67 -2.90 11.12
CA ALA A 62 9.66 -2.03 10.51
C ALA A 62 8.34 -2.17 11.28
N GLY A 63 7.87 -1.05 11.79
CA GLY A 63 6.70 -0.96 12.65
C GLY A 63 5.40 -0.72 11.87
N SER A 64 4.48 -0.02 12.50
CA SER A 64 3.20 0.42 11.92
C SER A 64 3.30 1.79 11.23
N GLU A 65 4.46 2.46 11.26
CA GLU A 65 4.68 3.70 10.52
C GLU A 65 4.99 3.41 9.05
N GLY A 66 4.81 4.39 8.17
CA GLY A 66 5.01 4.22 6.73
C GLY A 66 3.95 4.93 5.90
N ARG A 67 3.75 4.45 4.67
CA ARG A 67 2.72 4.96 3.76
C ARG A 67 2.13 3.88 2.87
N VAL A 68 0.88 4.09 2.48
CA VAL A 68 0.24 3.46 1.32
C VAL A 68 0.50 4.33 0.11
N ILE A 69 0.98 3.73 -0.97
CA ILE A 69 1.29 4.41 -2.24
C ILE A 69 0.55 3.69 -3.36
N ALA A 70 -0.10 4.45 -4.23
CA ALA A 70 -0.82 3.92 -5.38
C ALA A 70 -0.35 4.56 -6.69
N ALA A 71 -0.46 3.80 -7.77
CA ALA A 71 -0.23 4.25 -9.14
C ALA A 71 -1.38 3.76 -10.03
N VAL A 72 -1.76 4.57 -11.02
CA VAL A 72 -2.75 4.21 -12.04
C VAL A 72 -2.10 4.37 -13.40
N SER A 73 -2.38 3.46 -14.33
CA SER A 73 -1.84 3.50 -15.70
C SER A 73 -2.36 4.71 -16.48
N GLU A 74 -1.61 5.17 -17.47
CA GLU A 74 -1.98 6.32 -18.33
C GLU A 74 -3.32 6.10 -19.04
N ASP A 75 -3.59 4.87 -19.47
CA ASP A 75 -4.87 4.48 -20.07
C ASP A 75 -6.01 4.33 -19.06
N GLY A 76 -5.68 4.43 -17.75
CA GLY A 76 -6.62 4.29 -16.65
C GLY A 76 -7.13 2.87 -16.45
N LYS A 77 -6.56 1.83 -17.08
CA LYS A 77 -7.09 0.45 -17.01
C LYS A 77 -6.61 -0.33 -15.81
N HIS A 78 -5.47 0.04 -15.26
CA HIS A 78 -4.81 -0.68 -14.19
C HIS A 78 -4.48 0.23 -13.02
N GLY A 79 -4.53 -0.31 -11.81
CA GLY A 79 -4.07 0.33 -10.58
C GLY A 79 -3.19 -0.63 -9.78
N GLY A 80 -2.04 -0.14 -9.32
CA GLY A 80 -1.15 -0.82 -8.39
C GLY A 80 -1.10 -0.09 -7.06
N MET A 81 -1.05 -0.80 -5.93
CA MET A 81 -0.95 -0.18 -4.61
C MET A 81 -0.08 -1.03 -3.69
N VAL A 82 0.73 -0.37 -2.89
CA VAL A 82 1.62 -1.00 -1.92
C VAL A 82 1.49 -0.32 -0.56
N GLU A 83 1.68 -1.08 0.51
CA GLU A 83 1.97 -0.57 1.84
C GLU A 83 3.46 -0.78 2.12
N LEU A 84 4.18 0.34 2.31
CA LEU A 84 5.58 0.37 2.68
C LEU A 84 5.70 0.91 4.10
N ASN A 85 6.27 0.11 5.00
CA ASN A 85 6.45 0.46 6.42
C ASN A 85 7.89 0.86 6.71
N SER A 86 8.08 1.68 7.76
CA SER A 86 9.35 2.12 8.34
C SER A 86 9.31 2.01 9.86
N GLU A 87 10.46 2.20 10.52
CA GLU A 87 10.53 2.25 11.99
C GLU A 87 9.89 3.55 12.52
N THR A 88 10.05 4.67 11.81
CA THR A 88 9.54 5.98 12.22
C THR A 88 8.74 6.70 11.12
N ASP A 89 7.88 7.62 11.54
CA ASP A 89 7.16 8.52 10.64
C ASP A 89 8.07 9.58 10.01
N PHE A 90 9.24 9.87 10.60
CA PHE A 90 10.23 10.79 10.05
C PHE A 90 10.78 10.25 8.73
N VAL A 91 11.19 8.98 8.68
CA VAL A 91 11.65 8.33 7.44
C VAL A 91 10.52 8.24 6.42
N ALA A 92 9.30 7.88 6.84
CA ALA A 92 8.14 7.82 5.97
C ALA A 92 7.82 9.14 5.24
N LYS A 93 8.26 10.28 5.78
CA LYS A 93 8.04 11.62 5.21
C LYS A 93 9.15 12.06 4.24
N THR A 94 10.23 11.31 4.11
CA THR A 94 11.35 11.67 3.23
C THR A 94 11.05 11.42 1.75
N ASP A 95 11.71 12.18 0.87
CA ASP A 95 11.62 11.98 -0.59
C ASP A 95 12.19 10.63 -1.01
N ASP A 96 13.25 10.17 -0.37
CA ASP A 96 13.86 8.86 -0.63
C ASP A 96 12.87 7.72 -0.38
N PHE A 97 12.11 7.79 0.72
CA PHE A 97 11.05 6.83 1.02
C PHE A 97 9.94 6.88 -0.04
N ALA A 98 9.48 8.09 -0.39
CA ALA A 98 8.47 8.30 -1.40
C ALA A 98 8.90 7.74 -2.77
N HIS A 99 10.17 7.92 -3.16
CA HIS A 99 10.75 7.36 -4.38
C HIS A 99 10.72 5.83 -4.39
N VAL A 100 11.14 5.18 -3.30
CA VAL A 100 11.08 3.71 -3.18
C VAL A 100 9.64 3.23 -3.31
N GLY A 101 8.71 3.83 -2.54
CA GLY A 101 7.30 3.46 -2.58
C GLY A 101 6.68 3.65 -3.97
N THR A 102 7.01 4.74 -4.67
CA THR A 102 6.54 4.99 -6.04
C THR A 102 7.04 3.92 -7.02
N HIS A 103 8.31 3.52 -6.95
CA HIS A 103 8.84 2.46 -7.80
C HIS A 103 8.15 1.11 -7.54
N LEU A 104 7.88 0.79 -6.27
CA LEU A 104 7.15 -0.43 -5.89
C LEU A 104 5.70 -0.41 -6.41
N ALA A 105 5.00 0.72 -6.26
CA ALA A 105 3.63 0.89 -6.76
C ALA A 105 3.56 0.81 -8.30
N GLN A 106 4.53 1.40 -9.01
CA GLN A 106 4.65 1.29 -10.47
C GLN A 106 4.94 -0.14 -10.91
N ALA A 107 5.79 -0.88 -10.19
CA ALA A 107 6.03 -2.28 -10.48
C ALA A 107 4.79 -3.14 -10.21
N ALA A 108 4.06 -2.88 -9.13
CA ALA A 108 2.79 -3.52 -8.84
C ALA A 108 1.75 -3.26 -9.95
N LEU A 109 1.71 -2.02 -10.46
CA LEU A 109 0.88 -1.62 -11.60
C LEU A 109 1.23 -2.39 -12.88
N ALA A 110 2.53 -2.46 -13.21
CA ALA A 110 2.99 -3.00 -14.49
C ALA A 110 2.96 -4.54 -14.55
N HIS A 111 3.16 -5.22 -13.41
CA HIS A 111 3.37 -6.67 -13.37
C HIS A 111 2.29 -7.44 -12.62
N ALA A 112 1.36 -6.77 -11.94
CA ALA A 112 0.26 -7.37 -11.18
C ALA A 112 0.69 -8.54 -10.26
N PRO A 113 1.72 -8.36 -9.41
CA PRO A 113 2.22 -9.43 -8.54
C PRO A 113 1.14 -9.89 -7.56
N LYS A 114 1.13 -11.19 -7.25
CA LYS A 114 0.14 -11.80 -6.35
C LYS A 114 0.59 -11.79 -4.89
N SER A 115 1.89 -11.59 -4.64
CA SER A 115 2.46 -11.53 -3.30
C SER A 115 3.58 -10.48 -3.22
N VAL A 116 3.95 -10.15 -1.98
CA VAL A 116 5.10 -9.26 -1.71
C VAL A 116 6.41 -9.89 -2.21
N GLU A 117 6.57 -11.20 -2.06
CA GLU A 117 7.73 -11.95 -2.52
C GLU A 117 7.86 -11.84 -4.03
N GLU A 118 6.75 -12.07 -4.76
CA GLU A 118 6.72 -11.93 -6.21
C GLU A 118 7.09 -10.49 -6.65
N LEU A 119 6.54 -9.47 -5.98
CA LEU A 119 6.91 -8.08 -6.24
C LEU A 119 8.41 -7.84 -6.04
N LEU A 120 8.96 -8.28 -4.90
CA LEU A 120 10.36 -8.02 -4.55
C LEU A 120 11.36 -8.76 -5.45
N ASP A 121 10.96 -9.87 -6.06
CA ASP A 121 11.79 -10.63 -6.99
C ASP A 121 11.76 -10.10 -8.43
N LEU A 122 10.88 -9.14 -8.74
CA LEU A 122 10.87 -8.48 -10.04
C LEU A 122 12.16 -7.69 -10.27
N SER A 123 12.64 -7.74 -11.52
CA SER A 123 13.73 -6.90 -12.00
C SER A 123 13.19 -5.76 -12.84
N VAL A 124 13.40 -4.52 -12.40
CA VAL A 124 12.99 -3.31 -13.12
C VAL A 124 14.24 -2.56 -13.55
N LYS A 125 14.40 -2.33 -14.87
CA LYS A 125 15.59 -1.70 -15.45
C LYS A 125 16.92 -2.38 -15.07
N GLY A 126 16.90 -3.71 -14.90
CA GLY A 126 18.09 -4.51 -14.61
C GLY A 126 18.45 -4.63 -13.11
N GLU A 127 17.68 -4.01 -12.22
CA GLU A 127 17.85 -4.08 -10.76
C GLU A 127 16.67 -4.80 -10.12
N LYS A 128 16.93 -5.73 -9.18
CA LYS A 128 15.86 -6.36 -8.40
C LYS A 128 15.27 -5.35 -7.41
N LEU A 129 13.95 -5.37 -7.25
CA LEU A 129 13.28 -4.49 -6.28
C LEU A 129 13.70 -4.79 -4.84
N ARG A 130 14.00 -6.03 -4.51
CA ARG A 130 14.57 -6.44 -3.21
C ARG A 130 15.89 -5.71 -2.93
N ASP A 131 16.79 -5.66 -3.91
CA ASP A 131 18.08 -4.97 -3.77
C ASP A 131 17.88 -3.46 -3.59
N LYS A 132 16.91 -2.89 -4.31
CA LYS A 132 16.54 -1.49 -4.18
C LYS A 132 16.01 -1.14 -2.78
N VAL A 133 15.15 -1.97 -2.20
CA VAL A 133 14.66 -1.81 -0.81
C VAL A 133 15.84 -1.94 0.17
N THR A 134 16.72 -2.94 -0.02
CA THR A 134 17.91 -3.14 0.81
C THR A 134 18.85 -1.92 0.77
N ALA A 135 19.08 -1.37 -0.41
CA ALA A 135 19.91 -0.16 -0.58
C ALA A 135 19.26 1.06 0.13
N ALA A 136 17.94 1.16 0.06
CA ALA A 136 17.19 2.21 0.76
C ALA A 136 17.30 2.09 2.28
N VAL A 137 17.19 0.87 2.84
CA VAL A 137 17.44 0.57 4.27
C VAL A 137 18.85 1.02 4.68
N ALA A 138 19.86 0.70 3.86
CA ALA A 138 21.24 1.11 4.12
C ALA A 138 21.42 2.63 4.12
N LYS A 139 20.74 3.34 3.19
CA LYS A 139 20.81 4.80 3.04
C LYS A 139 20.07 5.53 4.17
N MET A 140 18.84 5.12 4.45
CA MET A 140 17.98 5.79 5.44
C MET A 140 18.32 5.39 6.89
N GLY A 141 18.96 4.23 7.08
CA GLY A 141 19.37 3.76 8.39
C GLY A 141 18.23 3.18 9.24
N GLU A 142 17.07 2.93 8.66
CA GLU A 142 15.92 2.27 9.27
C GLU A 142 15.50 1.05 8.44
N ASP A 143 14.82 0.08 9.08
CA ASP A 143 14.20 -1.03 8.38
C ASP A 143 13.02 -0.55 7.54
N LEU A 144 12.91 -1.09 6.34
CA LEU A 144 11.76 -0.87 5.45
C LEU A 144 11.16 -2.22 5.09
N ALA A 145 9.87 -2.35 5.25
CA ALA A 145 9.14 -3.56 4.88
C ALA A 145 7.99 -3.26 3.92
N VAL A 146 7.97 -3.95 2.79
CA VAL A 146 6.76 -4.01 1.96
C VAL A 146 5.81 -4.99 2.65
N ARG A 147 4.72 -4.47 3.20
CA ARG A 147 3.79 -5.27 3.98
C ARG A 147 2.69 -5.90 3.14
N ARG A 148 2.20 -5.13 2.17
CA ARG A 148 1.11 -5.56 1.27
C ARG A 148 1.33 -5.00 -0.12
N VAL A 149 0.86 -5.75 -1.11
CA VAL A 149 0.76 -5.32 -2.50
C VAL A 149 -0.56 -5.76 -3.07
N THR A 150 -1.13 -4.96 -3.97
CA THR A 150 -2.31 -5.34 -4.72
C THR A 150 -2.33 -4.70 -6.09
N HIS A 151 -3.07 -5.32 -6.99
CA HIS A 151 -3.36 -4.82 -8.32
C HIS A 151 -4.88 -4.85 -8.54
N LEU A 152 -5.40 -3.88 -9.27
CA LEU A 152 -6.79 -3.82 -9.68
C LEU A 152 -6.87 -3.48 -11.16
N GLN A 153 -7.68 -4.24 -11.92
CA GLN A 153 -7.90 -4.02 -13.33
C GLN A 153 -9.36 -3.66 -13.58
N ALA A 154 -9.59 -2.64 -14.38
CA ALA A 154 -10.91 -2.28 -14.86
C ALA A 154 -11.33 -3.18 -16.05
N PRO A 155 -12.64 -3.40 -16.27
CA PRO A 155 -13.13 -4.04 -17.50
C PRO A 155 -12.80 -3.20 -18.73
N ALA A 156 -12.99 -3.79 -19.92
CA ALA A 156 -12.69 -3.12 -21.21
C ALA A 156 -13.42 -1.77 -21.34
N SER A 157 -14.69 -1.72 -20.94
CA SER A 157 -15.48 -0.48 -20.84
C SER A 157 -15.41 0.09 -19.44
N GLY A 158 -14.23 0.61 -19.01
CA GLY A 158 -14.09 1.10 -17.66
C GLY A 158 -12.74 1.74 -17.38
N PHE A 159 -12.53 2.11 -16.11
CA PHE A 159 -11.28 2.70 -15.63
C PHE A 159 -11.09 2.44 -14.13
N VAL A 160 -9.85 2.59 -13.67
CA VAL A 160 -9.48 2.57 -12.25
C VAL A 160 -9.28 4.00 -11.77
N ALA A 161 -9.81 4.31 -10.60
CA ALA A 161 -9.51 5.52 -9.83
C ALA A 161 -8.76 5.15 -8.55
N SER A 162 -7.97 6.10 -8.03
CA SER A 162 -7.26 5.96 -6.76
C SER A 162 -7.45 7.18 -5.88
N TYR A 163 -7.33 6.97 -4.56
CA TYR A 163 -7.30 8.05 -3.59
C TYR A 163 -6.37 7.70 -2.43
N ILE A 164 -5.53 8.66 -2.03
CA ILE A 164 -4.63 8.55 -0.88
C ILE A 164 -5.05 9.58 0.16
N HIS A 165 -5.39 9.11 1.35
CA HIS A 165 -5.87 9.93 2.46
C HIS A 165 -4.83 10.09 3.56
N ALA A 166 -4.93 11.22 4.30
CA ALA A 166 -4.17 11.51 5.51
C ALA A 166 -2.64 11.29 5.37
N GLY A 167 -2.06 11.82 4.29
CA GLY A 167 -0.61 11.75 4.09
C GLY A 167 -0.08 10.34 3.81
N GLY A 168 -0.92 9.45 3.27
CA GLY A 168 -0.53 8.09 2.94
C GLY A 168 -0.97 7.03 3.96
N LYS A 169 -1.79 7.38 4.95
CA LYS A 169 -2.23 6.41 5.96
C LYS A 169 -3.32 5.47 5.44
N ILE A 170 -4.11 5.91 4.46
CA ILE A 170 -5.13 5.08 3.80
C ILE A 170 -5.00 5.26 2.30
N GLY A 171 -5.05 4.16 1.57
CA GLY A 171 -5.10 4.14 0.10
C GLY A 171 -6.27 3.31 -0.39
N THR A 172 -6.88 3.75 -1.49
CA THR A 172 -7.97 3.04 -2.14
C THR A 172 -7.79 3.01 -3.64
N LEU A 173 -8.19 1.89 -4.25
CA LEU A 173 -8.37 1.74 -5.70
C LEU A 173 -9.81 1.31 -5.94
N VAL A 174 -10.45 1.85 -6.97
CA VAL A 174 -11.80 1.49 -7.39
C VAL A 174 -11.82 1.23 -8.89
N ALA A 175 -12.36 0.10 -9.30
CA ALA A 175 -12.63 -0.20 -10.71
C ALA A 175 -14.07 0.16 -11.03
N ILE A 176 -14.24 0.99 -12.04
CA ILE A 176 -15.52 1.47 -12.55
C ILE A 176 -15.73 0.95 -13.96
N GLU A 177 -16.89 0.36 -14.22
CA GLU A 177 -17.39 0.14 -15.56
C GLU A 177 -18.28 1.33 -15.99
N ALA A 178 -18.00 1.89 -17.16
CA ALA A 178 -18.75 3.02 -17.71
C ALA A 178 -18.64 3.05 -19.23
N ALA A 179 -19.61 3.67 -19.90
CA ALA A 179 -19.54 3.87 -21.36
C ALA A 179 -18.31 4.70 -21.76
N ILE A 180 -17.78 4.41 -22.93
CA ILE A 180 -16.66 5.16 -23.54
C ILE A 180 -17.22 6.09 -24.63
N PRO A 181 -16.85 7.38 -24.62
CA PRO A 181 -15.93 8.06 -23.70
C PRO A 181 -16.51 8.22 -22.29
N VAL A 182 -15.60 8.10 -21.29
CA VAL A 182 -16.00 8.20 -19.86
C VAL A 182 -16.46 9.62 -19.56
N LYS A 183 -17.70 9.75 -19.09
CA LYS A 183 -18.31 11.04 -18.74
C LYS A 183 -17.69 11.63 -17.47
N PRO A 184 -17.66 12.98 -17.33
CA PRO A 184 -17.17 13.65 -16.12
C PRO A 184 -17.86 13.18 -14.83
N GLU A 185 -19.18 12.89 -14.90
CA GLU A 185 -19.98 12.42 -13.76
C GLU A 185 -19.49 11.07 -13.23
N ALA A 186 -19.13 10.15 -14.13
CA ALA A 186 -18.57 8.85 -13.74
C ALA A 186 -17.17 8.99 -13.10
N ARG A 187 -16.35 9.95 -13.55
CA ARG A 187 -15.05 10.25 -12.93
C ARG A 187 -15.21 10.87 -11.55
N ALA A 188 -16.12 11.82 -11.39
CA ALA A 188 -16.45 12.45 -10.11
C ALA A 188 -16.99 11.41 -9.12
N LEU A 189 -17.88 10.54 -9.57
CA LEU A 189 -18.38 9.41 -8.76
C LEU A 189 -17.23 8.52 -8.30
N ALA A 190 -16.34 8.10 -9.20
CA ALA A 190 -15.22 7.23 -8.87
C ALA A 190 -14.35 7.83 -7.75
N HIS A 191 -14.05 9.12 -7.82
CA HIS A 191 -13.33 9.83 -6.78
C HIS A 191 -14.09 9.84 -5.44
N ASN A 192 -15.39 10.14 -5.47
CA ASN A 192 -16.25 10.14 -4.29
C ASN A 192 -16.34 8.73 -3.66
N VAL A 193 -16.42 7.68 -4.48
CA VAL A 193 -16.42 6.28 -4.01
C VAL A 193 -15.07 5.90 -3.40
N CYS A 194 -13.95 6.34 -3.96
CA CYS A 194 -12.63 6.15 -3.34
C CYS A 194 -12.57 6.78 -1.93
N MET A 195 -13.01 8.04 -1.79
CA MET A 195 -13.08 8.73 -0.48
C MET A 195 -14.03 8.03 0.48
N HIS A 196 -15.19 7.60 -0.01
CA HIS A 196 -16.17 6.85 0.77
C HIS A 196 -15.58 5.54 1.33
N ILE A 197 -14.90 4.74 0.51
CA ILE A 197 -14.23 3.50 0.93
C ILE A 197 -13.15 3.78 1.97
N ALA A 198 -12.39 4.86 1.81
CA ALA A 198 -11.39 5.25 2.80
C ALA A 198 -12.03 5.54 4.17
N ALA A 199 -13.21 6.16 4.19
CA ALA A 199 -13.92 6.56 5.40
C ALA A 199 -14.71 5.43 6.06
N THR A 200 -15.34 4.53 5.28
CA THR A 200 -16.33 3.55 5.78
C THR A 200 -15.80 2.13 5.90
N SER A 201 -14.64 1.83 5.29
CA SER A 201 -14.01 0.49 5.33
C SER A 201 -15.00 -0.64 5.00
N PRO A 202 -15.67 -0.64 3.84
CA PRO A 202 -16.61 -1.70 3.49
C PRO A 202 -15.89 -3.07 3.41
N ALA A 203 -16.56 -4.10 3.88
CA ALA A 203 -16.02 -5.47 3.87
C ALA A 203 -16.15 -6.16 2.51
N SER A 204 -17.15 -5.76 1.69
CA SER A 204 -17.38 -6.35 0.37
C SER A 204 -18.01 -5.36 -0.59
N LEU A 205 -17.98 -5.68 -1.88
CA LEU A 205 -18.66 -4.91 -2.92
C LEU A 205 -20.18 -5.13 -2.84
N SER A 206 -20.61 -6.39 -2.82
CA SER A 206 -22.02 -6.82 -2.77
C SER A 206 -22.24 -7.83 -1.64
N ARG A 207 -23.50 -8.20 -1.39
CA ARG A 207 -23.84 -9.27 -0.41
C ARG A 207 -23.24 -10.61 -0.81
N ASP A 208 -23.20 -10.90 -2.11
CA ASP A 208 -22.71 -12.17 -2.64
C ASP A 208 -21.18 -12.32 -2.44
N ASP A 209 -20.47 -11.22 -2.29
CA ASP A 209 -19.03 -11.18 -2.04
C ASP A 209 -18.68 -11.29 -0.54
N LEU A 210 -19.68 -11.17 0.36
CA LEU A 210 -19.44 -11.32 1.80
C LEU A 210 -19.12 -12.78 2.16
N PRO A 211 -18.05 -13.02 2.96
CA PRO A 211 -17.79 -14.35 3.48
C PRO A 211 -19.02 -14.86 4.26
N LYS A 212 -19.53 -16.04 3.85
CA LYS A 212 -20.68 -16.66 4.51
C LYS A 212 -20.48 -16.81 6.02
N ALA A 213 -19.26 -17.11 6.45
CA ALA A 213 -18.90 -17.23 7.86
C ALA A 213 -19.17 -15.93 8.65
N LEU A 214 -18.94 -14.74 8.03
CA LEU A 214 -19.20 -13.46 8.64
C LEU A 214 -20.72 -13.23 8.83
N VAL A 215 -21.51 -13.51 7.79
CA VAL A 215 -22.98 -13.39 7.84
C VAL A 215 -23.57 -14.37 8.86
N ASP A 216 -23.08 -15.62 8.91
CA ASP A 216 -23.54 -16.63 9.86
C ASP A 216 -23.16 -16.27 11.31
N ALA A 217 -21.98 -15.66 11.52
CA ALA A 217 -21.56 -15.17 12.83
C ALA A 217 -22.49 -14.04 13.31
N GLU A 218 -22.76 -13.06 12.46
CA GLU A 218 -23.68 -11.96 12.78
C GLU A 218 -25.10 -12.48 13.06
N ARG A 219 -25.61 -13.39 12.22
CA ARG A 219 -26.93 -14.01 12.44
C ARG A 219 -27.01 -14.72 13.79
N ARG A 220 -25.95 -15.45 14.22
CA ARG A 220 -25.92 -16.08 15.57
C ARG A 220 -26.01 -15.06 16.69
N VAL A 221 -25.25 -13.95 16.59
CA VAL A 221 -25.29 -12.87 17.58
C VAL A 221 -26.69 -12.24 17.67
N LEU A 222 -27.28 -11.92 16.51
CA LEU A 222 -28.62 -11.34 16.46
C LEU A 222 -29.70 -12.28 16.98
N THR A 223 -29.57 -13.59 16.71
CA THR A 223 -30.47 -14.62 17.25
C THR A 223 -30.40 -14.71 18.78
N ALA A 224 -29.19 -14.72 19.32
CA ALA A 224 -29.00 -14.73 20.79
C ALA A 224 -29.57 -13.49 21.46
N GLN A 225 -29.38 -12.31 20.85
CA GLN A 225 -29.95 -11.05 21.34
C GLN A 225 -31.49 -11.06 21.29
N ALA A 226 -32.07 -11.52 20.17
CA ALA A 226 -33.52 -11.57 20.01
C ALA A 226 -34.20 -12.59 20.95
N ALA A 227 -33.53 -13.70 21.26
CA ALA A 227 -34.03 -14.72 22.20
C ALA A 227 -34.21 -14.15 23.61
N SER A 228 -33.34 -13.20 24.02
CA SER A 228 -33.43 -12.55 25.34
C SER A 228 -34.59 -11.56 25.45
N GLU A 229 -35.21 -11.17 24.35
CA GLU A 229 -36.34 -10.19 24.34
C GLU A 229 -37.71 -10.82 24.60
N GLY A 230 -37.82 -12.17 24.72
CA GLY A 230 -39.06 -12.88 25.06
C GLY A 230 -40.21 -12.75 24.03
N LYS A 231 -39.88 -12.42 22.78
CA LYS A 231 -40.88 -12.20 21.73
C LYS A 231 -41.27 -13.52 21.03
N PRO A 232 -42.47 -13.58 20.40
CA PRO A 232 -42.88 -14.71 19.60
C PRO A 232 -41.90 -15.04 18.45
N PRO A 233 -41.70 -16.35 18.09
CA PRO A 233 -40.71 -16.76 17.10
C PRO A 233 -40.84 -16.07 15.73
N ASN A 234 -42.07 -15.85 15.26
CA ASN A 234 -42.31 -15.16 13.98
C ASN A 234 -41.92 -13.67 14.00
N ILE A 235 -41.96 -13.02 15.17
CA ILE A 235 -41.49 -11.64 15.36
C ILE A 235 -39.97 -11.64 15.43
N VAL A 236 -39.37 -12.59 16.16
CA VAL A 236 -37.92 -12.76 16.28
C VAL A 236 -37.27 -12.90 14.89
N GLU A 237 -37.82 -13.76 14.03
CA GLU A 237 -37.30 -13.95 12.67
C GLU A 237 -37.30 -12.64 11.85
N LYS A 238 -38.42 -11.90 11.85
CA LYS A 238 -38.50 -10.60 11.17
C LYS A 238 -37.52 -9.58 11.74
N MET A 239 -37.29 -9.60 13.04
CA MET A 239 -36.32 -8.72 13.69
C MET A 239 -34.88 -9.05 13.26
N ILE A 240 -34.53 -10.34 13.18
CA ILE A 240 -33.20 -10.78 12.72
C ILE A 240 -32.99 -10.34 11.28
N GLU A 241 -33.95 -10.56 10.37
CA GLU A 241 -33.83 -10.13 8.97
C GLU A 241 -33.74 -8.60 8.85
N GLY A 242 -34.50 -7.84 9.66
CA GLY A 242 -34.38 -6.39 9.69
C GLY A 242 -33.01 -5.89 10.20
N ARG A 243 -32.44 -6.55 11.22
CA ARG A 243 -31.10 -6.24 11.72
C ARG A 243 -30.00 -6.65 10.76
N LEU A 244 -30.11 -7.82 10.10
CA LEU A 244 -29.19 -8.23 9.04
C LEU A 244 -29.21 -7.23 7.87
N THR A 245 -30.38 -6.71 7.51
CA THR A 245 -30.47 -5.66 6.48
C THR A 245 -29.70 -4.40 6.88
N LYS A 246 -29.71 -4.02 8.16
CA LYS A 246 -28.87 -2.91 8.66
C LYS A 246 -27.38 -3.25 8.59
N PHE A 247 -27.01 -4.44 9.02
CA PHE A 247 -25.63 -4.92 8.94
C PHE A 247 -25.11 -4.86 7.49
N PHE A 248 -25.87 -5.33 6.50
CA PHE A 248 -25.47 -5.22 5.10
C PHE A 248 -25.28 -3.78 4.66
N LYS A 249 -26.15 -2.85 5.07
CA LYS A 249 -25.95 -1.42 4.79
C LYS A 249 -24.72 -0.81 5.45
N GLU A 250 -24.17 -1.43 6.47
CA GLU A 250 -22.95 -0.98 7.15
C GLU A 250 -21.68 -1.54 6.50
N VAL A 251 -21.73 -2.77 5.97
CA VAL A 251 -20.52 -3.48 5.52
C VAL A 251 -20.43 -3.71 4.00
N VAL A 252 -21.56 -3.56 3.25
CA VAL A 252 -21.60 -3.78 1.80
C VAL A 252 -21.52 -2.47 1.06
N LEU A 253 -20.47 -2.24 0.30
CA LEU A 253 -20.19 -0.97 -0.38
C LEU A 253 -21.38 -0.43 -1.18
N LEU A 254 -22.00 -1.27 -2.03
CA LEU A 254 -23.09 -0.83 -2.90
C LEU A 254 -24.37 -0.44 -2.14
N GLU A 255 -24.53 -0.89 -0.89
CA GLU A 255 -25.68 -0.62 -0.02
C GLU A 255 -25.44 0.50 0.98
N GLN A 256 -24.17 0.90 1.18
CA GLN A 256 -23.85 2.03 2.04
C GLN A 256 -24.38 3.34 1.47
N GLY A 257 -24.91 4.23 2.33
CA GLY A 257 -25.19 5.61 1.97
C GLY A 257 -23.89 6.35 1.64
N LEU A 258 -23.82 7.00 0.47
CA LEU A 258 -22.62 7.69 0.03
C LEU A 258 -22.28 8.84 1.01
N VAL A 259 -21.07 8.93 1.52
CA VAL A 259 -20.68 9.94 2.53
C VAL A 259 -21.01 11.37 2.08
N MET A 260 -20.87 11.66 0.78
CA MET A 260 -21.15 12.97 0.20
C MET A 260 -22.66 13.22 -0.08
N ASP A 261 -23.50 12.18 -0.09
CA ASP A 261 -24.94 12.23 -0.32
C ASP A 261 -25.60 11.01 0.37
N PRO A 262 -25.82 11.05 1.70
CA PRO A 262 -26.29 9.90 2.48
C PRO A 262 -27.70 9.40 2.10
N ASP A 263 -28.48 10.20 1.39
CA ASP A 263 -29.82 9.81 0.91
C ASP A 263 -29.75 8.85 -0.29
N LYS A 264 -28.55 8.70 -0.88
CA LYS A 264 -28.30 7.79 -1.98
C LYS A 264 -27.30 6.71 -1.59
N THR A 265 -27.60 5.47 -1.94
CA THR A 265 -26.58 4.42 -1.83
C THR A 265 -25.50 4.58 -2.91
N VAL A 266 -24.30 4.04 -2.64
CA VAL A 266 -23.21 4.00 -3.63
C VAL A 266 -23.68 3.38 -4.94
N GLY A 267 -24.42 2.25 -4.86
CA GLY A 267 -24.99 1.58 -6.06
C GLY A 267 -25.95 2.46 -6.86
N LYS A 268 -26.83 3.22 -6.18
CA LYS A 268 -27.77 4.14 -6.84
C LYS A 268 -27.03 5.33 -7.46
N ALA A 269 -26.08 5.92 -6.74
CA ALA A 269 -25.27 7.01 -7.26
C ALA A 269 -24.47 6.59 -8.51
N ALA A 270 -23.95 5.35 -8.52
CA ALA A 270 -23.26 4.79 -9.67
C ALA A 270 -24.18 4.66 -10.88
N GLN A 271 -25.38 4.13 -10.68
CA GLN A 271 -26.38 3.99 -11.74
C GLN A 271 -26.79 5.36 -12.34
N GLU A 272 -27.01 6.36 -11.50
CA GLU A 272 -27.35 7.73 -11.94
C GLU A 272 -26.22 8.38 -12.75
N ALA A 273 -24.96 8.08 -12.41
CA ALA A 273 -23.78 8.52 -13.18
C ALA A 273 -23.54 7.71 -14.47
N GLY A 274 -24.40 6.74 -14.79
CA GLY A 274 -24.23 5.84 -15.93
C GLY A 274 -22.99 4.93 -15.79
N ALA A 275 -22.68 4.52 -14.55
CA ALA A 275 -21.52 3.74 -14.21
C ALA A 275 -21.89 2.58 -13.25
N ARG A 276 -20.95 1.65 -13.07
CA ARG A 276 -21.05 0.54 -12.13
C ARG A 276 -19.72 0.36 -11.41
N VAL A 277 -19.75 0.29 -10.09
CA VAL A 277 -18.59 -0.11 -9.31
C VAL A 277 -18.44 -1.63 -9.43
N VAL A 278 -17.28 -2.11 -9.88
CA VAL A 278 -17.06 -3.54 -10.16
C VAL A 278 -15.97 -4.16 -9.29
N GLY A 279 -15.27 -3.36 -8.52
CA GLY A 279 -14.27 -3.84 -7.56
C GLY A 279 -13.58 -2.70 -6.85
N PHE A 280 -12.99 -3.00 -5.72
CA PHE A 280 -12.17 -2.03 -4.98
C PHE A 280 -11.04 -2.73 -4.23
N ARG A 281 -10.06 -1.94 -3.81
CA ARG A 281 -9.00 -2.32 -2.85
C ARG A 281 -8.83 -1.19 -1.86
N ARG A 282 -8.59 -1.54 -0.60
CA ARG A 282 -8.30 -0.59 0.48
C ARG A 282 -7.14 -1.12 1.31
N PHE A 283 -6.17 -0.26 1.56
CA PHE A 283 -5.14 -0.48 2.57
C PHE A 283 -5.19 0.66 3.59
N GLN A 284 -5.11 0.30 4.85
CA GLN A 284 -4.85 1.23 5.93
C GLN A 284 -3.54 0.84 6.60
N LEU A 285 -2.65 1.79 6.76
CA LEU A 285 -1.35 1.60 7.36
C LEU A 285 -1.46 0.91 8.73
N GLY A 286 -0.72 -0.19 8.91
CA GLY A 286 -0.67 -0.96 10.15
C GLY A 286 -1.86 -1.90 10.40
N GLU A 287 -2.85 -1.95 9.50
CA GLU A 287 -3.95 -2.92 9.55
C GLU A 287 -3.42 -4.34 9.34
N ALA A 288 -4.04 -5.34 9.98
CA ALA A 288 -3.66 -6.73 9.76
C ALA A 288 -3.82 -7.09 8.26
N ALA A 289 -2.82 -7.76 7.68
CA ALA A 289 -2.97 -8.33 6.35
C ALA A 289 -4.02 -9.45 6.42
N GLU A 290 -5.02 -9.43 5.54
CA GLU A 290 -5.90 -10.57 5.34
C GLU A 290 -5.04 -11.69 4.71
N GLU A 291 -5.05 -12.88 5.35
CA GLU A 291 -4.36 -14.08 4.85
C GLU A 291 -5.06 -14.67 3.62
#